data_3afd50a51218688bddd3d7d5d5ac908e
#
_entry.id   3afd50a51218688bddd3d7d5d5ac908e
#
_cell.length_a   1.000
_cell.length_b   1.000
_cell.length_c   1.000
_cell.angle_alpha   90.00
_cell.angle_beta   90.00
_cell.angle_gamma   90.00
#
_symmetry.space_group_name_H-M   'P 1'
#
loop_
_entity.id
_entity.type
_entity.pdbx_description
1 polymer ?
#
loop_
_entity_poly.entity_id
_entity_poly.type
_entity_poly.pdbx_seq_one_letter_code
_entity_poly.pdbx_strand_id
1 'polypeptide(L)'
;QALPVYDRRALVMDIGGGSTELVVGEQGEIRFARSLKLGAIRLTGRFFTTKRIKGRQVKECRRFVQAAIAPLRPAITRYGFEVAVASSGTLETLAVIAARARGEDVPRTLNGLRLTRDGLAQVVELLVSADRLEDRVAIDGLEARRADIVVAGALIAEQAVEALGVEELVVSEYALREGVLLDTFRRHHGGSLHHLRDLRRRSVLHLAELTDEDPAHSATVAALALALFDELRDHHGLDDGHREYLEAAALLCNVGLFISHSAHHKHSYYVIRHAEHLTGFTDEEIEVIAQVARYHRRSAPKKKHEAFAALDADGKRVVRTLAGLLRVAIGLDRSHAGTVEGLRLLPDEGPGRPLVVEV
;
A
#
# COMPACT_ATOMS: atom_id res chain seq x y z
N GLN A 1 -7.02 1.43 6.80
CA GLN A 1 -7.03 2.77 6.17
C GLN A 1 -5.89 2.95 5.15
N ALA A 2 -4.74 2.33 5.36
CA ALA A 2 -3.62 2.36 4.41
C ALA A 2 -3.68 1.24 3.37
N LEU A 3 -4.50 0.23 3.60
CA LEU A 3 -4.66 -0.93 2.75
C LEU A 3 -6.13 -1.07 2.31
N PRO A 4 -6.41 -1.64 1.13
CA PRO A 4 -7.77 -1.87 0.64
C PRO A 4 -8.42 -3.10 1.32
N VAL A 5 -8.58 -3.03 2.65
CA VAL A 5 -9.09 -4.13 3.48
C VAL A 5 -10.38 -3.76 4.22
N TYR A 6 -11.00 -2.64 3.86
CA TYR A 6 -12.18 -2.12 4.56
C TYR A 6 -13.36 -3.11 4.57
N ASP A 7 -13.65 -3.73 3.42
CA ASP A 7 -14.75 -4.69 3.25
C ASP A 7 -14.36 -6.14 3.59
N ARG A 8 -13.19 -6.32 4.16
CA ARG A 8 -12.65 -7.63 4.56
C ARG A 8 -12.48 -7.66 6.07
N ARG A 9 -12.72 -8.83 6.64
CA ARG A 9 -12.39 -9.04 8.06
C ARG A 9 -10.88 -9.17 8.22
N ALA A 10 -10.28 -8.20 8.90
CA ALA A 10 -8.83 -8.09 9.07
C ALA A 10 -8.42 -8.41 10.51
N LEU A 11 -7.39 -9.25 10.67
CA LEU A 11 -6.61 -9.35 11.90
C LEU A 11 -5.45 -8.36 11.82
N VAL A 12 -5.44 -7.34 12.65
CA VAL A 12 -4.32 -6.40 12.77
C VAL A 12 -3.42 -6.82 13.91
N MET A 13 -2.12 -6.91 13.63
CA MET A 13 -1.06 -7.21 14.59
C MET A 13 -0.10 -6.01 14.64
N ASP A 14 0.04 -5.42 15.81
CA ASP A 14 1.01 -4.34 16.08
C ASP A 14 1.96 -4.79 17.19
N ILE A 15 3.26 -4.90 16.88
CA ILE A 15 4.30 -5.33 17.84
C ILE A 15 5.17 -4.13 18.19
N GLY A 16 4.82 -3.47 19.28
CA GLY A 16 5.55 -2.35 19.80
C GLY A 16 6.73 -2.73 20.71
N GLY A 17 7.38 -1.72 21.29
CA GLY A 17 8.47 -1.95 22.26
C GLY A 17 7.99 -2.51 23.60
N GLY A 18 6.79 -2.16 24.05
CA GLY A 18 6.23 -2.54 25.36
C GLY A 18 5.11 -3.57 25.32
N SER A 19 4.33 -3.59 24.25
CA SER A 19 3.13 -4.39 24.08
C SER A 19 2.96 -4.90 22.67
N THR A 20 2.02 -5.85 22.52
CA THR A 20 1.52 -6.32 21.22
C THR A 20 0.01 -6.22 21.25
N GLU A 21 -0.54 -5.54 20.27
CA GLU A 21 -1.97 -5.41 20.05
C GLU A 21 -2.43 -6.37 18.97
N LEU A 22 -3.54 -7.08 19.26
CA LEU A 22 -4.23 -7.97 18.34
C LEU A 22 -5.68 -7.48 18.22
N VAL A 23 -6.09 -7.11 17.01
CA VAL A 23 -7.42 -6.55 16.75
C VAL A 23 -8.04 -7.29 15.56
N VAL A 24 -9.27 -7.77 15.70
CA VAL A 24 -10.09 -8.21 14.57
C VAL A 24 -11.13 -7.14 14.29
N GLY A 25 -11.15 -6.63 13.07
CA GLY A 25 -12.08 -5.59 12.65
C GLY A 25 -12.62 -5.83 11.24
N GLU A 26 -13.78 -5.23 10.96
CA GLU A 26 -14.48 -5.31 9.69
C GLU A 26 -15.33 -4.05 9.52
N GLN A 27 -15.24 -3.38 8.38
CA GLN A 27 -16.01 -2.18 8.05
C GLN A 27 -15.97 -1.06 9.12
N GLY A 28 -14.81 -0.88 9.75
CA GLY A 28 -14.59 0.11 10.80
C GLY A 28 -15.08 -0.32 12.19
N GLU A 29 -15.68 -1.50 12.32
CA GLU A 29 -16.16 -2.05 13.59
C GLU A 29 -15.11 -2.98 14.20
N ILE A 30 -14.83 -2.80 15.48
CA ILE A 30 -13.94 -3.68 16.24
C ILE A 30 -14.74 -4.87 16.77
N ARG A 31 -14.42 -6.07 16.30
CA ARG A 31 -15.03 -7.33 16.75
C ARG A 31 -14.28 -7.93 17.94
N PHE A 32 -12.97 -7.74 17.97
CA PHE A 32 -12.08 -8.21 19.04
C PHE A 32 -10.89 -7.27 19.17
N ALA A 33 -10.46 -6.97 20.38
CA ALA A 33 -9.24 -6.22 20.66
C ALA A 33 -8.59 -6.71 21.96
N ARG A 34 -7.27 -6.92 21.93
CA ARG A 34 -6.46 -7.21 23.12
C ARG A 34 -5.08 -6.59 22.98
N SER A 35 -4.61 -6.03 24.09
CA SER A 35 -3.21 -5.64 24.27
C SER A 35 -2.55 -6.61 25.25
N LEU A 36 -1.42 -7.13 24.82
CA LEU A 36 -0.59 -8.06 25.61
C LEU A 36 0.67 -7.35 26.04
N LYS A 37 1.16 -7.59 27.25
CA LYS A 37 2.46 -7.07 27.74
C LYS A 37 3.63 -7.84 27.10
N LEU A 38 3.59 -7.97 25.78
CA LEU A 38 4.61 -8.54 24.90
C LEU A 38 5.14 -7.44 24.00
N GLY A 39 6.35 -7.01 24.20
CA GLY A 39 6.97 -6.00 23.36
C GLY A 39 8.45 -6.29 23.14
N ALA A 40 8.99 -5.85 22.00
CA ALA A 40 10.37 -6.14 21.62
C ALA A 40 11.38 -5.68 22.67
N ILE A 41 11.27 -4.45 23.17
CA ILE A 41 12.16 -3.94 24.24
C ILE A 41 11.93 -4.69 25.55
N ARG A 42 10.66 -4.91 25.92
CA ARG A 42 10.29 -5.59 27.17
C ARG A 42 10.86 -6.99 27.25
N LEU A 43 10.72 -7.78 26.18
CA LEU A 43 11.18 -9.18 26.17
C LEU A 43 12.70 -9.26 25.99
N THR A 44 13.32 -8.33 25.27
CA THR A 44 14.79 -8.20 25.21
C THR A 44 15.36 -8.01 26.62
N GLY A 45 14.85 -7.05 27.38
CA GLY A 45 15.29 -6.80 28.75
C GLY A 45 15.02 -7.96 29.72
N ARG A 46 14.02 -8.80 29.43
CA ARG A 46 13.69 -9.96 30.26
C ARG A 46 14.52 -11.20 29.94
N PHE A 47 14.74 -11.50 28.66
CA PHE A 47 15.32 -12.77 28.22
C PHE A 47 16.73 -12.65 27.66
N PHE A 48 17.10 -11.52 27.01
CA PHE A 48 18.35 -11.36 26.27
C PHE A 48 19.31 -10.37 26.96
N THR A 49 19.63 -10.67 28.24
CA THR A 49 20.48 -9.79 29.10
C THR A 49 21.97 -10.05 28.92
N THR A 50 22.38 -10.97 28.07
CA THR A 50 23.79 -11.33 27.84
C THR A 50 24.29 -10.82 26.50
N LYS A 51 25.62 -10.60 26.36
CA LYS A 51 26.24 -10.12 25.11
C LYS A 51 25.97 -11.06 23.92
N ARG A 52 25.76 -12.35 24.18
CA ARG A 52 25.38 -13.35 23.17
C ARG A 52 24.02 -13.93 23.48
N ILE A 53 23.22 -14.10 22.46
CA ILE A 53 21.93 -14.79 22.56
C ILE A 53 22.20 -16.30 22.67
N LYS A 54 21.59 -16.93 23.68
CA LYS A 54 21.71 -18.38 23.91
C LYS A 54 20.43 -19.09 23.52
N GLY A 55 20.53 -20.27 22.92
CA GLY A 55 19.37 -21.06 22.51
C GLY A 55 18.37 -21.36 23.65
N ARG A 56 18.84 -21.46 24.91
CA ARG A 56 17.94 -21.55 26.07
C ARG A 56 17.06 -20.31 26.24
N GLN A 57 17.63 -19.11 26.10
CA GLN A 57 16.90 -17.84 26.23
C GLN A 57 15.83 -17.71 25.14
N VAL A 58 16.16 -18.11 23.90
CA VAL A 58 15.22 -18.15 22.76
C VAL A 58 14.05 -19.10 23.08
N LYS A 59 14.35 -20.30 23.56
CA LYS A 59 13.32 -21.30 23.95
C LYS A 59 12.42 -20.83 25.08
N GLU A 60 12.98 -20.17 26.08
CA GLU A 60 12.22 -19.59 27.20
C GLU A 60 11.33 -18.44 26.74
N CYS A 61 11.84 -17.56 25.85
CA CYS A 61 11.07 -16.46 25.26
C CYS A 61 9.90 -16.99 24.42
N ARG A 62 10.13 -17.95 23.52
CA ARG A 62 9.06 -18.59 22.72
C ARG A 62 7.95 -19.15 23.61
N ARG A 63 8.30 -19.92 24.64
CA ARG A 63 7.32 -20.49 25.56
C ARG A 63 6.50 -19.43 26.30
N PHE A 64 7.17 -18.35 26.71
CA PHE A 64 6.50 -17.23 27.37
C PHE A 64 5.49 -16.53 26.44
N VAL A 65 5.89 -16.25 25.20
CA VAL A 65 5.02 -15.64 24.19
C VAL A 65 3.85 -16.57 23.85
N GLN A 66 4.12 -17.84 23.60
CA GLN A 66 3.11 -18.84 23.30
C GLN A 66 2.05 -18.93 24.41
N ALA A 67 2.48 -18.98 25.67
CA ALA A 67 1.55 -19.03 26.81
C ALA A 67 0.66 -17.79 26.93
N ALA A 68 1.16 -16.62 26.50
CA ALA A 68 0.38 -15.39 26.53
C ALA A 68 -0.61 -15.25 25.35
N ILE A 69 -0.29 -15.81 24.18
CA ILE A 69 -1.15 -15.72 22.97
C ILE A 69 -2.18 -16.86 22.92
N ALA A 70 -1.83 -18.06 23.36
CA ALA A 70 -2.70 -19.24 23.25
C ALA A 70 -4.14 -19.04 23.79
N PRO A 71 -4.38 -18.32 24.90
CA PRO A 71 -5.72 -18.05 25.40
C PRO A 71 -6.59 -17.20 24.46
N LEU A 72 -5.99 -16.45 23.52
CA LEU A 72 -6.72 -15.57 22.61
C LEU A 72 -7.20 -16.32 21.35
N ARG A 73 -6.57 -17.44 21.02
CA ARG A 73 -6.88 -18.23 19.83
C ARG A 73 -8.37 -18.55 19.67
N PRO A 74 -9.09 -19.08 20.70
CA PRO A 74 -10.51 -19.41 20.54
C PRO A 74 -11.37 -18.19 20.16
N ALA A 75 -11.09 -17.03 20.77
CA ALA A 75 -11.83 -15.81 20.48
C ALA A 75 -11.55 -15.30 19.04
N ILE A 76 -10.29 -15.25 18.63
CA ILE A 76 -9.90 -14.83 17.28
C ILE A 76 -10.45 -15.81 16.23
N THR A 77 -10.35 -17.11 16.46
CA THR A 77 -10.89 -18.14 15.54
C THR A 77 -12.41 -18.05 15.41
N ARG A 78 -13.12 -17.71 16.50
CA ARG A 78 -14.57 -17.52 16.47
C ARG A 78 -15.01 -16.39 15.54
N TYR A 79 -14.29 -15.28 15.54
CA TYR A 79 -14.57 -14.17 14.63
C TYR A 79 -14.05 -14.45 13.22
N GLY A 80 -12.93 -15.16 13.10
CA GLY A 80 -12.21 -15.41 11.87
C GLY A 80 -11.58 -14.14 11.29
N PHE A 81 -10.79 -14.29 10.25
CA PHE A 81 -10.24 -13.18 9.44
C PHE A 81 -9.89 -13.69 8.04
N GLU A 82 -9.89 -12.79 7.07
CA GLU A 82 -9.59 -13.06 5.67
C GLU A 82 -8.22 -12.51 5.27
N VAL A 83 -7.73 -11.53 6.03
CA VAL A 83 -6.43 -10.91 5.83
C VAL A 83 -5.79 -10.62 7.19
N ALA A 84 -4.48 -10.83 7.29
CA ALA A 84 -3.71 -10.43 8.45
C ALA A 84 -2.81 -9.24 8.07
N VAL A 85 -2.92 -8.17 8.84
CA VAL A 85 -2.21 -6.90 8.62
C VAL A 85 -1.13 -6.74 9.69
N ALA A 86 0.09 -6.48 9.24
CA ALA A 86 1.24 -6.17 10.06
C ALA A 86 1.39 -4.65 10.18
N SER A 87 1.33 -4.13 11.39
CA SER A 87 1.62 -2.72 11.70
C SER A 87 2.79 -2.64 12.67
N SER A 88 3.53 -1.62 12.64
CA SER A 88 4.72 -1.34 13.45
C SER A 88 6.06 -1.62 12.80
N GLY A 89 7.02 -0.81 13.20
CA GLY A 89 8.37 -0.92 12.70
C GLY A 89 9.09 -2.25 12.99
N THR A 90 8.60 -3.06 13.94
CA THR A 90 9.12 -4.43 14.15
C THR A 90 8.75 -5.31 12.96
N LEU A 91 7.46 -5.35 12.60
CA LEU A 91 6.96 -6.19 11.51
C LEU A 91 7.42 -5.68 10.13
N GLU A 92 7.50 -4.36 9.95
CA GLU A 92 8.11 -3.75 8.76
C GLU A 92 9.56 -4.22 8.56
N THR A 93 10.38 -4.15 9.63
CA THR A 93 11.77 -4.61 9.59
C THR A 93 11.87 -6.09 9.21
N LEU A 94 11.04 -6.95 9.78
CA LEU A 94 11.04 -8.39 9.45
C LEU A 94 10.64 -8.64 7.99
N ALA A 95 9.68 -7.89 7.46
CA ALA A 95 9.27 -7.98 6.06
C ALA A 95 10.37 -7.52 5.10
N VAL A 96 11.08 -6.44 5.44
CA VAL A 96 12.23 -5.94 4.66
C VAL A 96 13.36 -6.96 4.64
N ILE A 97 13.73 -7.54 5.80
CA ILE A 97 14.76 -8.59 5.86
C ILE A 97 14.35 -9.80 5.02
N ALA A 98 13.08 -10.22 5.08
CA ALA A 98 12.57 -11.33 4.29
C ALA A 98 12.66 -11.06 2.78
N ALA A 99 12.32 -9.86 2.32
CA ALA A 99 12.45 -9.46 0.91
C ALA A 99 13.91 -9.47 0.46
N ARG A 100 14.81 -8.87 1.24
CA ARG A 100 16.26 -8.87 0.95
C ARG A 100 16.85 -10.28 0.90
N ALA A 101 16.45 -11.16 1.83
CA ALA A 101 16.92 -12.55 1.85
C ALA A 101 16.49 -13.34 0.58
N ARG A 102 15.38 -12.95 -0.07
CA ARG A 102 14.96 -13.51 -1.36
C ARG A 102 15.61 -12.83 -2.57
N GLY A 103 16.44 -11.81 -2.36
CA GLY A 103 17.04 -11.01 -3.45
C GLY A 103 16.07 -10.08 -4.13
N GLU A 104 14.96 -9.74 -3.46
CA GLU A 104 13.96 -8.81 -3.97
C GLU A 104 14.35 -7.37 -3.65
N ASP A 105 14.02 -6.46 -4.55
CA ASP A 105 14.10 -5.03 -4.26
C ASP A 105 13.03 -4.65 -3.24
N VAL A 106 13.44 -3.92 -2.20
CA VAL A 106 12.48 -3.38 -1.22
C VAL A 106 11.75 -2.22 -1.89
N PRO A 107 10.41 -2.28 -1.94
CA PRO A 107 9.63 -1.20 -2.51
C PRO A 107 9.81 0.08 -1.69
N ARG A 108 9.56 1.21 -2.30
CA ARG A 108 9.71 2.52 -1.68
C ARG A 108 8.72 2.75 -0.54
N THR A 109 7.49 2.35 -0.72
CA THR A 109 6.49 2.24 0.33
C THR A 109 6.32 0.78 0.71
N LEU A 110 6.35 0.50 2.01
CA LEU A 110 6.17 -0.85 2.53
C LEU A 110 4.69 -1.26 2.59
N ASN A 111 3.76 -0.34 2.30
CA ASN A 111 2.34 -0.66 2.24
C ASN A 111 2.09 -1.77 1.20
N GLY A 112 1.48 -2.86 1.66
CA GLY A 112 1.22 -4.02 0.81
C GLY A 112 2.35 -5.03 0.71
N LEU A 113 3.55 -4.74 1.25
CA LEU A 113 4.66 -5.71 1.28
C LEU A 113 4.21 -6.96 2.07
N ARG A 114 4.49 -8.14 1.53
CA ARG A 114 4.02 -9.41 2.05
C ARG A 114 5.13 -10.13 2.82
N LEU A 115 4.79 -10.60 4.03
CA LEU A 115 5.62 -11.45 4.85
C LEU A 115 4.91 -12.78 5.07
N THR A 116 5.34 -13.80 4.33
CA THR A 116 4.79 -15.15 4.47
C THR A 116 5.27 -15.80 5.77
N ARG A 117 4.54 -16.80 6.26
CA ARG A 117 4.94 -17.62 7.42
C ARG A 117 6.34 -18.21 7.24
N ASP A 118 6.63 -18.78 6.07
CA ASP A 118 7.93 -19.38 5.77
C ASP A 118 9.04 -18.32 5.72
N GLY A 119 8.76 -17.16 5.11
CA GLY A 119 9.68 -16.04 5.10
C GLY A 119 10.00 -15.53 6.52
N LEU A 120 8.97 -15.41 7.36
CA LEU A 120 9.16 -15.06 8.77
C LEU A 120 10.00 -16.08 9.51
N ALA A 121 9.77 -17.38 9.31
CA ALA A 121 10.55 -18.45 9.93
C ALA A 121 12.03 -18.37 9.53
N GLN A 122 12.33 -18.14 8.25
CA GLN A 122 13.70 -17.94 7.76
C GLN A 122 14.37 -16.71 8.40
N VAL A 123 13.65 -15.58 8.51
CA VAL A 123 14.16 -14.37 9.18
C VAL A 123 14.45 -14.63 10.64
N VAL A 124 13.56 -15.34 11.36
CA VAL A 124 13.77 -15.71 12.76
C VAL A 124 15.02 -16.58 12.92
N GLU A 125 15.22 -17.57 12.05
CA GLU A 125 16.41 -18.41 12.07
C GLU A 125 17.69 -17.61 11.82
N LEU A 126 17.68 -16.71 10.84
CA LEU A 126 18.78 -15.80 10.55
C LEU A 126 19.13 -14.93 11.76
N LEU A 127 18.14 -14.30 12.39
CA LEU A 127 18.31 -13.41 13.53
C LEU A 127 18.80 -14.14 14.79
N VAL A 128 18.33 -15.36 15.02
CA VAL A 128 18.74 -16.19 16.16
C VAL A 128 20.15 -16.74 15.96
N SER A 129 20.53 -17.09 14.73
CA SER A 129 21.87 -17.56 14.39
C SER A 129 22.94 -16.48 14.54
N ALA A 130 22.59 -15.22 14.28
CA ALA A 130 23.43 -14.06 14.55
C ALA A 130 23.42 -13.73 16.05
N ASP A 131 24.13 -14.54 16.85
CA ASP A 131 24.05 -14.52 18.31
C ASP A 131 24.68 -13.28 18.96
N ARG A 132 25.52 -12.53 18.22
CA ARG A 132 26.14 -11.26 18.63
C ARG A 132 25.43 -10.06 17.99
N LEU A 133 25.50 -8.93 18.65
CA LEU A 133 24.92 -7.68 18.13
C LEU A 133 25.57 -7.27 16.80
N GLU A 134 26.89 -7.38 16.71
CA GLU A 134 27.67 -7.02 15.53
C GLU A 134 27.25 -7.84 14.30
N ASP A 135 27.00 -9.15 14.50
CA ASP A 135 26.57 -10.04 13.44
C ASP A 135 25.15 -9.68 12.95
N ARG A 136 24.27 -9.26 13.86
CA ARG A 136 22.93 -8.80 13.50
C ARG A 136 22.93 -7.47 12.74
N VAL A 137 23.77 -6.52 13.14
CA VAL A 137 23.91 -5.23 12.44
C VAL A 137 24.34 -5.42 10.99
N ALA A 138 25.02 -6.52 10.66
CA ALA A 138 25.45 -6.84 9.30
C ALA A 138 24.34 -7.48 8.43
N ILE A 139 23.16 -7.78 9.00
CA ILE A 139 22.05 -8.36 8.24
C ILE A 139 21.44 -7.29 7.33
N ASP A 140 21.38 -7.58 6.04
CA ASP A 140 20.79 -6.68 5.05
C ASP A 140 19.28 -6.44 5.34
N GLY A 141 18.87 -5.19 5.26
CA GLY A 141 17.52 -4.76 5.61
C GLY A 141 17.28 -4.50 7.11
N LEU A 142 18.25 -4.76 7.99
CA LEU A 142 18.12 -4.48 9.41
C LEU A 142 18.74 -3.12 9.78
N GLU A 143 17.93 -2.22 10.26
CA GLU A 143 18.43 -0.96 10.82
C GLU A 143 19.24 -1.20 12.11
N ALA A 144 20.44 -0.67 12.20
CA ALA A 144 21.34 -0.84 13.35
C ALA A 144 20.67 -0.49 14.70
N ARG A 145 19.81 0.54 14.73
CA ARG A 145 19.06 0.96 15.93
C ARG A 145 18.03 -0.07 16.44
N ARG A 146 17.72 -1.10 15.66
CA ARG A 146 16.77 -2.17 16.00
C ARG A 146 17.45 -3.49 16.29
N ALA A 147 18.74 -3.62 16.01
CA ALA A 147 19.48 -4.88 16.08
C ALA A 147 19.52 -5.52 17.47
N ASP A 148 19.37 -4.74 18.51
CA ASP A 148 19.34 -5.21 19.91
C ASP A 148 17.97 -5.80 20.30
N ILE A 149 16.86 -5.30 19.74
CA ILE A 149 15.50 -5.68 20.14
C ILE A 149 14.80 -6.59 19.12
N VAL A 150 15.30 -6.68 17.89
CA VAL A 150 14.62 -7.35 16.77
C VAL A 150 14.36 -8.82 17.03
N VAL A 151 15.27 -9.54 17.74
CA VAL A 151 15.09 -10.97 18.01
C VAL A 151 13.86 -11.22 18.86
N ALA A 152 13.65 -10.44 19.91
CA ALA A 152 12.46 -10.56 20.74
C ALA A 152 11.18 -10.27 19.93
N GLY A 153 11.22 -9.22 19.09
CA GLY A 153 10.12 -8.88 18.19
C GLY A 153 9.81 -9.98 17.19
N ALA A 154 10.84 -10.58 16.60
CA ALA A 154 10.71 -11.69 15.66
C ALA A 154 10.08 -12.94 16.31
N LEU A 155 10.48 -13.26 17.55
CA LEU A 155 9.89 -14.38 18.31
C LEU A 155 8.43 -14.11 18.70
N ILE A 156 8.05 -12.86 18.96
CA ILE A 156 6.63 -12.52 19.18
C ILE A 156 5.84 -12.74 17.89
N ALA A 157 6.33 -12.25 16.76
CA ALA A 157 5.69 -12.41 15.47
C ALA A 157 5.53 -13.89 15.07
N GLU A 158 6.62 -14.67 15.19
CA GLU A 158 6.64 -16.11 14.92
C GLU A 158 5.55 -16.84 15.72
N GLN A 159 5.53 -16.67 17.03
CA GLN A 159 4.58 -17.35 17.89
C GLN A 159 3.12 -16.88 17.68
N ALA A 160 2.91 -15.62 17.31
CA ALA A 160 1.59 -15.11 16.99
C ALA A 160 1.07 -15.68 15.67
N VAL A 161 1.90 -15.67 14.62
CA VAL A 161 1.58 -16.25 13.30
C VAL A 161 1.26 -17.74 13.42
N GLU A 162 2.08 -18.50 14.17
CA GLU A 162 1.86 -19.93 14.42
C GLU A 162 0.56 -20.19 15.20
N ALA A 163 0.38 -19.54 16.35
CA ALA A 163 -0.76 -19.75 17.22
C ALA A 163 -2.10 -19.38 16.58
N LEU A 164 -2.13 -18.35 15.74
CA LEU A 164 -3.35 -17.83 15.12
C LEU A 164 -3.61 -18.41 13.72
N GLY A 165 -2.69 -19.20 13.17
CA GLY A 165 -2.85 -19.81 11.86
C GLY A 165 -2.75 -18.81 10.71
N VAL A 166 -1.92 -17.77 10.87
CA VAL A 166 -1.67 -16.78 9.83
C VAL A 166 -0.70 -17.35 8.80
N GLU A 167 -1.07 -17.34 7.51
CA GLU A 167 -0.19 -17.79 6.43
C GLU A 167 0.67 -16.66 5.88
N GLU A 168 0.12 -15.43 5.89
CA GLU A 168 0.77 -14.26 5.35
C GLU A 168 0.34 -13.00 6.11
N LEU A 169 1.27 -12.09 6.34
CA LEU A 169 1.05 -10.75 6.87
C LEU A 169 1.24 -9.73 5.73
N VAL A 170 0.31 -8.79 5.64
CA VAL A 170 0.41 -7.63 4.71
C VAL A 170 0.81 -6.41 5.51
N VAL A 171 1.94 -5.80 5.17
CA VAL A 171 2.48 -4.65 5.91
C VAL A 171 1.64 -3.40 5.67
N SER A 172 1.43 -2.65 6.74
CA SER A 172 0.88 -1.29 6.74
C SER A 172 1.88 -0.35 7.42
N GLU A 173 2.35 0.66 6.70
CA GLU A 173 3.20 1.73 7.25
C GLU A 173 2.42 2.68 8.19
N TYR A 174 1.09 2.59 8.17
CA TYR A 174 0.23 3.38 9.04
C TYR A 174 -0.07 2.61 10.32
N ALA A 175 0.22 3.25 11.44
CA ALA A 175 0.01 2.72 12.77
C ALA A 175 -1.07 3.49 13.53
N LEU A 176 -1.11 3.32 14.83
CA LEU A 176 -2.10 3.94 15.72
C LEU A 176 -2.15 5.47 15.59
N ARG A 177 -1.00 6.13 15.39
CA ARG A 177 -0.93 7.61 15.32
C ARG A 177 -1.73 8.17 14.16
N GLU A 178 -1.55 7.60 12.98
CA GLU A 178 -2.25 7.97 11.76
C GLU A 178 -3.74 7.65 11.90
N GLY A 179 -4.09 6.52 12.52
CA GLY A 179 -5.46 6.14 12.84
C GLY A 179 -6.16 7.14 13.76
N VAL A 180 -5.47 7.62 14.81
CA VAL A 180 -6.01 8.64 15.74
C VAL A 180 -6.22 9.98 15.04
N LEU A 181 -5.27 10.41 14.20
CA LEU A 181 -5.41 11.65 13.42
C LEU A 181 -6.63 11.59 12.50
N LEU A 182 -6.81 10.49 11.79
CA LEU A 182 -7.95 10.27 10.89
C LEU A 182 -9.29 10.20 11.65
N ASP A 183 -9.33 9.50 12.80
CA ASP A 183 -10.53 9.41 13.62
C ASP A 183 -10.91 10.78 14.23
N THR A 184 -9.90 11.55 14.68
CA THR A 184 -10.10 12.91 15.20
C THR A 184 -10.65 13.84 14.11
N PHE A 185 -10.05 13.78 12.92
CA PHE A 185 -10.52 14.57 11.78
C PHE A 185 -11.97 14.24 11.42
N ARG A 186 -12.33 12.94 11.41
CA ARG A 186 -13.69 12.46 11.15
C ARG A 186 -14.70 13.01 12.15
N ARG A 187 -14.39 12.96 13.45
CA ARG A 187 -15.29 13.46 14.51
C ARG A 187 -15.59 14.94 14.37
N HIS A 188 -14.64 15.72 13.86
CA HIS A 188 -14.79 17.17 13.72
C HIS A 188 -15.46 17.61 12.42
N HIS A 189 -15.41 16.80 11.34
CA HIS A 189 -15.86 17.19 10.00
C HIS A 189 -17.05 16.39 9.47
N GLY A 190 -17.59 15.42 10.25
CA GLY A 190 -18.81 14.69 9.97
C GLY A 190 -18.88 14.06 8.57
N GLY A 191 -18.25 12.92 8.33
CA GLY A 191 -18.26 12.25 7.03
C GLY A 191 -18.35 10.73 7.12
N SER A 192 -18.92 10.08 6.11
CA SER A 192 -18.96 8.64 5.94
C SER A 192 -17.56 8.06 5.63
N LEU A 193 -17.42 6.76 5.85
CA LEU A 193 -16.15 6.00 5.89
C LEU A 193 -15.44 5.81 4.53
N HIS A 194 -15.12 6.85 3.78
CA HIS A 194 -14.27 6.76 2.58
C HIS A 194 -12.82 7.17 2.83
N HIS A 195 -12.29 6.92 4.03
CA HIS A 195 -11.03 7.49 4.51
C HIS A 195 -9.79 7.19 3.66
N LEU A 196 -9.67 5.98 3.13
CA LEU A 196 -8.51 5.67 2.28
C LEU A 196 -8.60 6.47 0.97
N ARG A 197 -9.78 6.50 0.36
CA ARG A 197 -10.04 7.28 -0.86
C ARG A 197 -9.80 8.77 -0.63
N ASP A 198 -10.27 9.32 0.49
CA ASP A 198 -10.06 10.72 0.86
C ASP A 198 -8.59 11.05 1.13
N LEU A 199 -7.87 10.15 1.81
CA LEU A 199 -6.43 10.29 2.04
C LEU A 199 -5.65 10.26 0.73
N ARG A 200 -5.91 9.28 -0.11
CA ARG A 200 -5.32 9.12 -1.44
C ARG A 200 -5.56 10.35 -2.29
N ARG A 201 -6.81 10.77 -2.40
CA ARG A 201 -7.19 11.95 -3.19
C ARG A 201 -6.52 13.23 -2.69
N ARG A 202 -6.43 13.44 -1.36
CA ARG A 202 -5.71 14.59 -0.78
C ARG A 202 -4.23 14.55 -1.10
N SER A 203 -3.60 13.39 -1.01
CA SER A 203 -2.18 13.24 -1.34
C SER A 203 -1.89 13.57 -2.80
N VAL A 204 -2.80 13.17 -3.71
CA VAL A 204 -2.73 13.51 -5.13
C VAL A 204 -2.92 15.01 -5.35
N LEU A 205 -3.96 15.62 -4.76
CA LEU A 205 -4.22 17.05 -4.87
C LEU A 205 -3.07 17.89 -4.30
N HIS A 206 -2.49 17.47 -3.18
CA HIS A 206 -1.34 18.15 -2.59
C HIS A 206 -0.12 18.12 -3.54
N LEU A 207 0.16 16.99 -4.17
CA LEU A 207 1.25 16.92 -5.16
C LEU A 207 0.94 17.79 -6.39
N ALA A 208 -0.31 17.81 -6.85
CA ALA A 208 -0.73 18.68 -7.93
C ALA A 208 -0.57 20.16 -7.56
N GLU A 209 -1.03 20.61 -6.40
CA GLU A 209 -0.86 21.97 -5.89
C GLU A 209 0.60 22.46 -5.88
N LEU A 210 1.54 21.55 -5.61
CA LEU A 210 2.97 21.88 -5.58
C LEU A 210 3.60 22.02 -6.98
N THR A 211 3.00 21.44 -8.03
CA THR A 211 3.70 21.20 -9.29
C THR A 211 2.87 21.45 -10.56
N ASP A 212 1.55 21.62 -10.46
CA ASP A 212 0.67 21.83 -11.61
C ASP A 212 0.51 23.33 -11.89
N GLU A 213 0.79 23.72 -13.15
CA GLU A 213 0.69 25.11 -13.60
C GLU A 213 -0.73 25.47 -14.05
N ASP A 214 -1.60 24.48 -14.34
CA ASP A 214 -2.99 24.67 -14.80
C ASP A 214 -3.97 23.70 -14.10
N PRO A 215 -4.25 23.92 -12.81
CA PRO A 215 -5.14 23.05 -12.03
C PRO A 215 -6.58 22.98 -12.58
N ALA A 216 -7.04 24.04 -13.26
CA ALA A 216 -8.39 24.08 -13.83
C ALA A 216 -8.52 23.09 -14.99
N HIS A 217 -7.54 23.08 -15.90
CA HIS A 217 -7.46 22.09 -16.98
C HIS A 217 -7.36 20.67 -16.44
N SER A 218 -6.47 20.42 -15.48
CA SER A 218 -6.29 19.10 -14.88
C SER A 218 -7.57 18.62 -14.20
N ALA A 219 -8.33 19.49 -13.52
CA ALA A 219 -9.63 19.13 -12.93
C ALA A 219 -10.69 18.80 -14.00
N THR A 220 -10.76 19.57 -15.09
CA THR A 220 -11.66 19.31 -16.23
C THR A 220 -11.32 17.97 -16.88
N VAL A 221 -10.05 17.72 -17.17
CA VAL A 221 -9.57 16.44 -17.73
C VAL A 221 -9.92 15.28 -16.81
N ALA A 222 -9.73 15.43 -15.49
CA ALA A 222 -10.10 14.39 -14.53
C ALA A 222 -11.62 14.11 -14.56
N ALA A 223 -12.46 15.13 -14.56
CA ALA A 223 -13.92 14.96 -14.64
C ALA A 223 -14.33 14.24 -15.94
N LEU A 224 -13.80 14.63 -17.08
CA LEU A 224 -14.08 13.99 -18.37
C LEU A 224 -13.56 12.54 -18.43
N ALA A 225 -12.37 12.28 -17.90
CA ALA A 225 -11.81 10.93 -17.83
C ALA A 225 -12.67 10.00 -16.97
N LEU A 226 -13.17 10.49 -15.83
CA LEU A 226 -14.05 9.74 -14.95
C LEU A 226 -15.42 9.50 -15.57
N ALA A 227 -15.98 10.47 -16.27
CA ALA A 227 -17.23 10.29 -17.02
C ALA A 227 -17.06 9.23 -18.11
N LEU A 228 -15.97 9.25 -18.88
CA LEU A 228 -15.65 8.19 -19.87
C LEU A 228 -15.47 6.82 -19.19
N PHE A 229 -14.83 6.77 -18.04
CA PHE A 229 -14.68 5.52 -17.28
C PHE A 229 -16.05 4.95 -16.89
N ASP A 230 -16.91 5.78 -16.32
CA ASP A 230 -18.23 5.36 -15.84
C ASP A 230 -19.14 4.92 -17.00
N GLU A 231 -19.18 5.67 -18.11
CA GLU A 231 -19.96 5.32 -19.32
C GLU A 231 -19.47 4.05 -20.01
N LEU A 232 -18.17 3.78 -19.97
CA LEU A 232 -17.57 2.60 -20.63
C LEU A 232 -17.35 1.41 -19.68
N ARG A 233 -17.94 1.43 -18.48
CA ARG A 233 -17.71 0.43 -17.43
C ARG A 233 -17.95 -1.01 -17.92
N ASP A 234 -19.04 -1.24 -18.64
CA ASP A 234 -19.39 -2.57 -19.16
C ASP A 234 -18.41 -3.06 -20.25
N HIS A 235 -17.72 -2.14 -20.93
CA HIS A 235 -16.76 -2.48 -21.98
C HIS A 235 -15.36 -2.81 -21.44
N HIS A 236 -14.90 -2.11 -20.41
CA HIS A 236 -13.55 -2.32 -19.89
C HIS A 236 -13.50 -3.26 -18.66
N GLY A 237 -14.60 -3.40 -17.93
CA GLY A 237 -14.71 -4.31 -16.78
C GLY A 237 -13.74 -3.98 -15.62
N LEU A 238 -13.32 -2.72 -15.48
CA LEU A 238 -12.46 -2.27 -14.39
C LEU A 238 -13.31 -1.81 -13.21
N ASP A 239 -12.77 -1.96 -11.99
CA ASP A 239 -13.44 -1.62 -10.73
C ASP A 239 -13.18 -0.17 -10.28
N ASP A 240 -13.75 0.18 -9.13
CA ASP A 240 -13.63 1.53 -8.55
C ASP A 240 -12.21 1.86 -8.06
N GLY A 241 -11.37 0.87 -7.75
CA GLY A 241 -9.95 1.09 -7.48
C GLY A 241 -9.22 1.64 -8.70
N HIS A 242 -9.49 1.07 -9.86
CA HIS A 242 -8.92 1.55 -11.12
C HIS A 242 -9.45 2.95 -11.52
N ARG A 243 -10.69 3.28 -11.11
CA ARG A 243 -11.24 4.63 -11.26
C ARG A 243 -10.44 5.67 -10.46
N GLU A 244 -10.00 5.32 -9.24
CA GLU A 244 -9.12 6.17 -8.44
C GLU A 244 -7.75 6.37 -9.11
N TYR A 245 -7.19 5.32 -9.73
CA TYR A 245 -5.91 5.46 -10.45
C TYR A 245 -6.04 6.38 -11.66
N LEU A 246 -7.17 6.34 -12.37
CA LEU A 246 -7.44 7.24 -13.48
C LEU A 246 -7.57 8.69 -13.00
N GLU A 247 -8.31 8.95 -11.92
CA GLU A 247 -8.42 10.29 -11.31
C GLU A 247 -7.04 10.83 -10.95
N ALA A 248 -6.26 10.04 -10.21
CA ALA A 248 -4.91 10.41 -9.81
C ALA A 248 -4.01 10.70 -11.02
N ALA A 249 -4.02 9.83 -12.03
CA ALA A 249 -3.22 10.02 -13.23
C ALA A 249 -3.65 11.26 -14.04
N ALA A 250 -4.95 11.56 -14.11
CA ALA A 250 -5.47 12.72 -14.80
C ALA A 250 -5.05 14.04 -14.11
N LEU A 251 -5.17 14.10 -12.78
CA LEU A 251 -4.74 15.25 -11.98
C LEU A 251 -3.21 15.46 -12.02
N LEU A 252 -2.43 14.41 -12.25
CA LEU A 252 -0.97 14.45 -12.19
C LEU A 252 -0.29 14.34 -13.57
N CYS A 253 -1.03 14.24 -14.69
CA CYS A 253 -0.42 14.00 -15.99
C CYS A 253 0.47 15.16 -16.47
N ASN A 254 0.22 16.37 -16.00
CA ASN A 254 0.94 17.58 -16.36
C ASN A 254 2.00 18.06 -15.34
N VAL A 255 2.10 17.41 -14.15
CA VAL A 255 3.07 17.81 -13.10
C VAL A 255 4.54 17.82 -13.57
N GLY A 256 4.85 17.12 -14.64
CA GLY A 256 6.18 17.13 -15.26
C GLY A 256 6.52 18.42 -16.01
N LEU A 257 5.55 19.30 -16.26
CA LEU A 257 5.78 20.65 -16.83
C LEU A 257 6.66 21.47 -15.91
N PHE A 258 6.51 21.33 -14.59
CA PHE A 258 7.37 21.96 -13.59
C PHE A 258 8.87 21.69 -13.83
N ILE A 259 9.24 20.55 -14.43
CA ILE A 259 10.64 20.23 -14.77
C ILE A 259 10.96 20.79 -16.16
N SER A 260 10.14 20.49 -17.18
CA SER A 260 10.33 20.96 -18.55
C SER A 260 9.13 20.63 -19.43
N HIS A 261 8.76 21.54 -20.35
CA HIS A 261 7.77 21.28 -21.40
C HIS A 261 8.19 20.16 -22.36
N SER A 262 9.51 20.04 -22.63
CA SER A 262 10.04 18.96 -23.47
C SER A 262 9.91 17.62 -22.77
N ALA A 263 9.19 16.68 -23.41
CA ALA A 263 8.96 15.33 -22.89
C ALA A 263 8.32 15.28 -21.48
N HIS A 264 7.51 16.29 -21.09
CA HIS A 264 6.92 16.40 -19.75
C HIS A 264 6.21 15.12 -19.29
N HIS A 265 5.60 14.35 -20.17
CA HIS A 265 4.99 13.07 -19.84
C HIS A 265 5.97 12.05 -19.20
N LYS A 266 7.27 12.14 -19.54
CA LYS A 266 8.31 11.35 -18.87
C LYS A 266 8.70 11.94 -17.53
N HIS A 267 8.69 13.27 -17.44
CA HIS A 267 8.92 13.96 -16.18
C HIS A 267 7.75 13.76 -15.21
N SER A 268 6.49 13.75 -15.69
CA SER A 268 5.33 13.37 -14.86
C SER A 268 5.46 11.96 -14.30
N TYR A 269 5.85 10.99 -15.14
CA TYR A 269 6.15 9.64 -14.66
C TYR A 269 7.19 9.66 -13.54
N TYR A 270 8.31 10.38 -13.74
CA TYR A 270 9.37 10.46 -12.75
C TYR A 270 8.89 11.12 -11.45
N VAL A 271 8.19 12.26 -11.54
CA VAL A 271 7.65 12.96 -10.37
C VAL A 271 6.69 12.06 -9.58
N ILE A 272 5.72 11.44 -10.25
CA ILE A 272 4.74 10.56 -9.60
C ILE A 272 5.45 9.37 -8.96
N ARG A 273 6.36 8.73 -9.69
CA ARG A 273 7.06 7.51 -9.22
C ARG A 273 7.97 7.79 -8.02
N HIS A 274 8.47 9.02 -7.88
CA HIS A 274 9.42 9.42 -6.83
C HIS A 274 8.85 10.43 -5.81
N ALA A 275 7.56 10.80 -5.90
CA ALA A 275 6.95 11.69 -4.93
C ALA A 275 6.74 11.02 -3.56
N GLU A 276 7.26 11.59 -2.48
CA GLU A 276 7.03 11.10 -1.10
C GLU A 276 5.62 11.41 -0.58
N HIS A 277 4.89 12.23 -1.32
CA HIS A 277 3.59 12.77 -0.90
C HIS A 277 2.42 11.84 -1.24
N LEU A 278 2.58 10.85 -2.14
CA LEU A 278 1.51 9.93 -2.52
C LEU A 278 1.27 8.87 -1.44
N THR A 279 0.57 9.29 -0.39
CA THR A 279 0.27 8.47 0.77
C THR A 279 -1.01 7.66 0.57
N GLY A 280 -1.05 6.44 1.13
CA GLY A 280 -2.18 5.54 1.03
C GLY A 280 -2.17 4.62 -0.20
N PHE A 281 -1.25 4.81 -1.14
CA PHE A 281 -1.03 3.93 -2.28
C PHE A 281 0.09 2.92 -2.00
N THR A 282 0.01 1.75 -2.62
CA THR A 282 1.12 0.79 -2.68
C THR A 282 2.09 1.19 -3.79
N ASP A 283 3.29 0.62 -3.77
CA ASP A 283 4.30 0.89 -4.81
C ASP A 283 3.83 0.46 -6.21
N GLU A 284 3.07 -0.65 -6.30
CA GLU A 284 2.47 -1.15 -7.54
C GLU A 284 1.39 -0.20 -8.07
N GLU A 285 0.53 0.32 -7.18
CA GLU A 285 -0.50 1.30 -7.54
C GLU A 285 0.12 2.61 -8.04
N ILE A 286 1.18 3.10 -7.38
CA ILE A 286 1.94 4.30 -7.82
C ILE A 286 2.55 4.06 -9.20
N GLU A 287 3.09 2.85 -9.46
CA GLU A 287 3.64 2.51 -10.76
C GLU A 287 2.56 2.56 -11.85
N VAL A 288 1.38 1.98 -11.61
CA VAL A 288 0.25 2.03 -12.56
C VAL A 288 -0.17 3.47 -12.84
N ILE A 289 -0.37 4.30 -11.81
CA ILE A 289 -0.72 5.71 -11.93
C ILE A 289 0.32 6.48 -12.75
N ALA A 290 1.61 6.29 -12.45
CA ALA A 290 2.71 6.90 -13.16
C ALA A 290 2.76 6.49 -14.64
N GLN A 291 2.52 5.21 -14.94
CA GLN A 291 2.47 4.70 -16.31
C GLN A 291 1.27 5.30 -17.08
N VAL A 292 0.10 5.38 -16.47
CA VAL A 292 -1.08 6.01 -17.09
C VAL A 292 -0.78 7.48 -17.42
N ALA A 293 -0.22 8.24 -16.47
CA ALA A 293 0.21 9.61 -16.67
C ALA A 293 1.30 9.71 -17.75
N ARG A 294 2.28 8.79 -17.81
CA ARG A 294 3.31 8.77 -18.86
C ARG A 294 2.73 8.63 -20.26
N TYR A 295 1.67 7.83 -20.41
CA TYR A 295 1.12 7.51 -21.73
C TYR A 295 -0.07 8.38 -22.12
N HIS A 296 -0.33 9.49 -21.42
CA HIS A 296 -1.37 10.44 -21.80
C HIS A 296 -1.11 11.09 -23.17
N ARG A 297 0.13 11.07 -23.67
CA ARG A 297 0.52 11.63 -24.98
C ARG A 297 1.61 10.79 -25.66
N ARG A 298 1.92 11.16 -26.93
CA ARG A 298 2.92 10.48 -27.77
C ARG A 298 2.57 9.03 -28.05
N SER A 299 3.53 8.11 -27.90
CA SER A 299 3.34 6.70 -28.25
C SER A 299 2.55 5.96 -27.18
N ALA A 300 1.73 4.99 -27.61
CA ALA A 300 1.12 4.02 -26.70
C ALA A 300 2.19 3.16 -26.00
N PRO A 301 1.85 2.47 -24.89
CA PRO A 301 2.72 1.54 -24.19
C PRO A 301 3.26 0.44 -25.12
N LYS A 302 4.57 0.18 -25.13
CA LYS A 302 5.23 -0.83 -25.97
C LYS A 302 6.09 -1.76 -25.12
N LYS A 303 6.28 -3.01 -25.58
CA LYS A 303 7.13 -4.01 -24.91
C LYS A 303 8.58 -3.57 -24.69
N LYS A 304 9.09 -2.64 -25.50
CA LYS A 304 10.45 -2.08 -25.33
C LYS A 304 10.56 -1.03 -24.22
N HIS A 305 9.48 -0.64 -23.60
CA HIS A 305 9.48 0.26 -22.46
C HIS A 305 9.62 -0.60 -21.20
N GLU A 306 10.80 -0.64 -20.60
CA GLU A 306 11.18 -1.57 -19.53
C GLU A 306 10.19 -1.56 -18.36
N ALA A 307 9.89 -0.41 -17.77
CA ALA A 307 8.96 -0.30 -16.66
C ALA A 307 7.55 -0.81 -17.01
N PHE A 308 7.07 -0.56 -18.26
CA PHE A 308 5.80 -1.14 -18.72
C PHE A 308 5.91 -2.66 -18.97
N ALA A 309 7.05 -3.12 -19.48
CA ALA A 309 7.26 -4.55 -19.75
C ALA A 309 7.32 -5.37 -18.46
N ALA A 310 7.77 -4.77 -17.35
CA ALA A 310 7.85 -5.39 -16.02
C ALA A 310 6.48 -5.63 -15.37
N LEU A 311 5.44 -4.87 -15.75
CA LEU A 311 4.09 -5.12 -15.25
C LEU A 311 3.61 -6.51 -15.63
N ASP A 312 2.74 -7.09 -14.83
CA ASP A 312 2.01 -8.32 -15.17
C ASP A 312 1.00 -8.13 -16.31
N ALA A 313 0.27 -9.16 -16.65
CA ALA A 313 -0.69 -9.10 -17.76
C ALA A 313 -1.87 -8.16 -17.47
N ASP A 314 -2.36 -8.17 -16.24
CA ASP A 314 -3.48 -7.34 -15.81
C ASP A 314 -3.08 -5.87 -15.69
N GLY A 315 -1.96 -5.54 -15.05
CA GLY A 315 -1.41 -4.19 -14.99
C GLY A 315 -1.16 -3.60 -16.38
N LYS A 316 -0.67 -4.40 -17.33
CA LYS A 316 -0.55 -3.97 -18.75
C LYS A 316 -1.88 -3.65 -19.39
N ARG A 317 -2.94 -4.43 -19.10
CA ARG A 317 -4.30 -4.19 -19.55
C ARG A 317 -4.84 -2.90 -18.96
N VAL A 318 -4.75 -2.75 -17.64
CA VAL A 318 -5.18 -1.56 -16.89
C VAL A 318 -4.53 -0.30 -17.44
N VAL A 319 -3.20 -0.26 -17.54
CA VAL A 319 -2.46 0.91 -18.06
C VAL A 319 -2.89 1.29 -19.47
N ARG A 320 -3.10 0.31 -20.38
CA ARG A 320 -3.55 0.61 -21.75
C ARG A 320 -4.95 1.23 -21.77
N THR A 321 -5.86 0.66 -21.00
CA THR A 321 -7.25 1.12 -20.91
C THR A 321 -7.31 2.52 -20.33
N LEU A 322 -6.73 2.72 -19.15
CA LEU A 322 -6.79 4.01 -18.47
C LEU A 322 -6.05 5.12 -19.23
N ALA A 323 -4.88 4.82 -19.82
CA ALA A 323 -4.18 5.78 -20.67
C ALA A 323 -4.97 6.13 -21.95
N GLY A 324 -5.73 5.19 -22.47
CA GLY A 324 -6.67 5.43 -23.59
C GLY A 324 -7.75 6.43 -23.21
N LEU A 325 -8.45 6.20 -22.10
CA LEU A 325 -9.48 7.09 -21.57
C LEU A 325 -8.92 8.50 -21.28
N LEU A 326 -7.76 8.58 -20.62
CA LEU A 326 -7.10 9.85 -20.31
C LEU A 326 -6.74 10.63 -21.58
N ARG A 327 -6.29 9.97 -22.64
CA ARG A 327 -5.98 10.61 -23.92
C ARG A 327 -7.21 11.20 -24.58
N VAL A 328 -8.34 10.53 -24.52
CA VAL A 328 -9.62 11.03 -25.05
C VAL A 328 -10.04 12.27 -24.24
N ALA A 329 -10.03 12.19 -22.91
CA ALA A 329 -10.37 13.30 -22.03
C ALA A 329 -9.51 14.55 -22.30
N ILE A 330 -8.19 14.41 -22.43
CA ILE A 330 -7.28 15.51 -22.79
C ILE A 330 -7.61 16.07 -24.19
N GLY A 331 -8.01 15.20 -25.12
CA GLY A 331 -8.43 15.62 -26.46
C GLY A 331 -9.69 16.49 -26.45
N LEU A 332 -10.62 16.20 -25.54
CA LEU A 332 -11.88 16.94 -25.37
C LEU A 332 -11.68 18.34 -24.77
N ASP A 333 -10.70 18.52 -23.90
CA ASP A 333 -10.35 19.85 -23.32
C ASP A 333 -9.00 20.39 -23.85
N ARG A 334 -8.71 20.15 -25.13
CA ARG A 334 -7.45 20.56 -25.73
C ARG A 334 -7.26 22.09 -25.79
N SER A 335 -8.34 22.84 -25.80
CA SER A 335 -8.33 24.30 -25.77
C SER A 335 -8.11 24.90 -24.39
N HIS A 336 -8.15 24.10 -23.34
CA HIS A 336 -8.14 24.51 -21.93
C HIS A 336 -9.29 25.48 -21.59
N ALA A 337 -10.40 25.38 -22.31
CA ALA A 337 -11.54 26.28 -22.17
C ALA A 337 -12.72 25.70 -21.42
N GLY A 338 -12.67 24.42 -21.05
CA GLY A 338 -13.74 23.74 -20.33
C GLY A 338 -15.08 23.72 -21.11
N THR A 339 -15.03 23.70 -22.45
CA THR A 339 -16.22 23.80 -23.29
C THR A 339 -17.09 22.57 -23.30
N VAL A 340 -16.52 21.40 -22.96
CA VAL A 340 -17.26 20.15 -22.84
C VAL A 340 -17.73 19.99 -21.40
N GLU A 341 -19.04 20.13 -21.17
CA GLU A 341 -19.64 20.06 -19.85
C GLU A 341 -20.03 18.63 -19.42
N GLY A 342 -20.19 17.70 -20.38
CA GLY A 342 -20.54 16.32 -20.13
C GLY A 342 -20.37 15.45 -21.34
N LEU A 343 -20.51 14.16 -21.15
CA LEU A 343 -20.46 13.17 -22.23
C LEU A 343 -21.38 11.98 -21.92
N ARG A 344 -21.87 11.35 -22.98
CA ARG A 344 -22.71 10.16 -22.90
C ARG A 344 -22.36 9.18 -24.01
N LEU A 345 -22.29 7.90 -23.69
CA LEU A 345 -22.14 6.85 -24.66
C LEU A 345 -23.48 6.63 -25.40
N LEU A 346 -23.46 6.69 -26.72
CA LEU A 346 -24.64 6.32 -27.50
C LEU A 346 -24.77 4.79 -27.54
N PRO A 347 -26.01 4.26 -27.72
CA PRO A 347 -26.25 2.83 -27.77
C PRO A 347 -25.29 2.11 -28.75
N ASP A 348 -24.70 1.01 -28.31
CA ASP A 348 -23.82 0.19 -29.13
C ASP A 348 -24.62 -0.43 -30.32
N GLU A 349 -24.18 -0.15 -31.52
CA GLU A 349 -24.82 -0.69 -32.74
C GLU A 349 -24.36 -2.14 -33.06
N GLY A 350 -23.53 -2.75 -32.23
CA GLY A 350 -23.11 -4.14 -32.34
C GLY A 350 -21.61 -4.37 -32.61
N PRO A 351 -21.16 -5.62 -32.58
CA PRO A 351 -19.76 -5.99 -32.66
C PRO A 351 -19.06 -5.46 -33.91
N GLY A 352 -17.93 -4.78 -33.71
CA GLY A 352 -17.09 -4.24 -34.79
C GLY A 352 -17.44 -2.83 -35.25
N ARG A 353 -18.44 -2.19 -34.66
CA ARG A 353 -18.71 -0.77 -34.89
C ARG A 353 -17.99 0.11 -33.85
N PRO A 354 -17.63 1.36 -34.22
CA PRO A 354 -17.02 2.26 -33.26
C PRO A 354 -18.03 2.67 -32.18
N LEU A 355 -17.56 2.73 -30.94
CA LEU A 355 -18.31 3.35 -29.84
C LEU A 355 -18.41 4.86 -30.12
N VAL A 356 -19.61 5.42 -30.03
CA VAL A 356 -19.86 6.83 -30.26
C VAL A 356 -20.16 7.53 -28.96
N VAL A 357 -19.40 8.57 -28.66
CA VAL A 357 -19.57 9.42 -27.49
C VAL A 357 -20.13 10.77 -27.95
N GLU A 358 -21.29 11.11 -27.41
CA GLU A 358 -21.88 12.45 -27.56
C GLU A 358 -21.29 13.37 -26.49
N VAL A 359 -20.90 14.57 -26.86
CA VAL A 359 -20.28 15.59 -26.01
C VAL A 359 -21.06 16.90 -26.07
#